data_782f48e4391b7c4f00b02b77d1653195
#
_entry.id   782f48e4391b7c4f00b02b77d1653195
#
_cell.length_a   1.000
_cell.length_b   1.000
_cell.length_c   1.000
_cell.angle_alpha   90.00
_cell.angle_beta   90.00
_cell.angle_gamma   90.00
#
_symmetry.space_group_name_H-M   'P 1'
#
loop_
_entity.id
_entity.type
_entity.pdbx_description
1 polymer ?
#
loop_
_entity_poly.entity_id
_entity_poly.type
_entity_poly.pdbx_seq_one_letter_code
_entity_poly.pdbx_strand_id
1 'polypeptide(L)'
;MWIGILLIISCVLMIGIAGYALYDKWEKETIAGQGTQTSEDTSEEISGTHETEMQEETIEGPQKIRLMMLGDNLMHMGIVRSGQLADGTRNYDMLFEPIKEHLAFANIKMINQETIFGGNQLGFSGFPHFNSPTEVGDAIAKAGFNVVLHASNHAADQGIDGLKHCVDFWKKYPDVLMTGIFEIADEPNQDIGLLEIDGVTFAILNYTYSPNLNALPKNIQGHLGMLCDWDKDTGKISFTTLHPDVLTDIEQAKQMADVVVVCPHWGTEYTFVPSSYQQKFAKQMTEAGADLIIGTHPHVIQPVGWVESDNGNRALCYYSLGNYVSTQQDPMTMLEAMAWVTFKVTEDSVEILEDETGAIPMVCHYTSGPVRLESVYFLDQYTQEQAIAHGIHTFLNQQEETEEVTEDFTLMNLQTWANDVLGEWQIQSQEVFD
;
A
#
# COMPACT_ATOMS: atom_id res chain seq x y z
N MET A 1 -43.58 -6.75 -27.07
CA MET A 1 -42.12 -6.52 -27.10
C MET A 1 -41.72 -5.22 -27.79
N TRP A 2 -42.39 -4.76 -28.86
CA TRP A 2 -42.06 -3.51 -29.60
C TRP A 2 -42.48 -2.21 -28.92
N ILE A 3 -43.53 -2.20 -28.11
CA ILE A 3 -44.05 -1.00 -27.43
C ILE A 3 -43.16 -0.56 -26.28
N GLY A 4 -42.48 -1.49 -25.59
CA GLY A 4 -41.56 -1.17 -24.51
C GLY A 4 -40.27 -0.51 -24.99
N ILE A 5 -39.75 -0.88 -26.15
CA ILE A 5 -38.51 -0.32 -26.72
C ILE A 5 -38.74 1.13 -27.21
N LEU A 6 -39.91 1.45 -27.75
CA LEU A 6 -40.29 2.81 -28.18
C LEU A 6 -40.40 3.79 -26.96
N LEU A 7 -40.88 3.32 -25.82
CA LEU A 7 -40.99 4.13 -24.61
C LEU A 7 -39.60 4.42 -24.00
N ILE A 8 -38.66 3.47 -24.01
CA ILE A 8 -37.31 3.67 -23.51
C ILE A 8 -36.54 4.66 -24.38
N ILE A 9 -36.64 4.56 -25.71
CA ILE A 9 -36.00 5.50 -26.64
C ILE A 9 -36.56 6.91 -26.49
N SER A 10 -37.86 7.07 -26.23
CA SER A 10 -38.47 8.38 -25.97
C SER A 10 -38.01 9.02 -24.66
N CYS A 11 -37.82 8.22 -23.59
CA CYS A 11 -37.28 8.73 -22.30
C CYS A 11 -35.84 9.16 -22.41
N VAL A 12 -34.98 8.41 -23.10
CA VAL A 12 -33.56 8.76 -23.28
C VAL A 12 -33.41 10.05 -24.12
N LEU A 13 -34.24 10.24 -25.15
CA LEU A 13 -34.24 11.47 -25.94
C LEU A 13 -34.70 12.69 -25.14
N MET A 14 -35.67 12.55 -24.26
CA MET A 14 -36.10 13.68 -23.38
C MET A 14 -35.10 14.07 -22.33
N ILE A 15 -34.36 13.11 -21.77
CA ILE A 15 -33.28 13.39 -20.80
C ILE A 15 -32.11 14.11 -21.50
N GLY A 16 -31.77 13.70 -22.74
CA GLY A 16 -30.72 14.36 -23.53
C GLY A 16 -31.07 15.80 -23.89
N ILE A 17 -32.32 16.11 -24.23
CA ILE A 17 -32.77 17.47 -24.56
C ILE A 17 -32.83 18.37 -23.33
N ALA A 18 -33.22 17.84 -22.16
CA ALA A 18 -33.20 18.57 -20.89
C ALA A 18 -31.78 18.88 -20.41
N GLY A 19 -30.86 17.93 -20.57
CA GLY A 19 -29.43 18.14 -20.23
C GLY A 19 -28.78 19.20 -21.10
N TYR A 20 -29.05 19.19 -22.41
CA TYR A 20 -28.53 20.19 -23.35
C TYR A 20 -29.07 21.62 -23.06
N ALA A 21 -30.34 21.75 -22.71
CA ALA A 21 -30.96 23.03 -22.36
C ALA A 21 -30.39 23.61 -21.05
N LEU A 22 -30.02 22.80 -20.08
CA LEU A 22 -29.36 23.23 -18.83
C LEU A 22 -27.92 23.66 -19.07
N TYR A 23 -27.19 22.99 -19.94
CA TYR A 23 -25.83 23.33 -20.34
C TYR A 23 -25.78 24.69 -21.09
N ASP A 24 -26.65 24.91 -22.08
CA ASP A 24 -26.75 26.15 -22.85
C ASP A 24 -27.14 27.37 -21.97
N LYS A 25 -27.94 27.14 -20.92
CA LYS A 25 -28.30 28.16 -19.94
C LYS A 25 -27.11 28.52 -19.05
N TRP A 26 -26.34 27.55 -18.58
CA TRP A 26 -25.15 27.76 -17.75
C TRP A 26 -24.05 28.51 -18.50
N GLU A 27 -23.81 28.14 -19.77
CA GLU A 27 -22.81 28.78 -20.62
C GLU A 27 -23.16 30.27 -20.89
N LYS A 28 -24.44 30.62 -21.10
CA LYS A 28 -24.91 32.01 -21.31
C LYS A 28 -24.82 32.88 -20.04
N GLU A 29 -25.05 32.30 -18.87
CA GLU A 29 -24.91 32.99 -17.59
C GLU A 29 -23.43 33.26 -17.23
N THR A 30 -22.50 32.39 -17.64
CA THR A 30 -21.05 32.55 -17.40
C THR A 30 -20.44 33.62 -18.30
N ILE A 31 -20.94 33.82 -19.53
CA ILE A 31 -20.46 34.82 -20.48
C ILE A 31 -20.99 36.26 -20.16
N ALA A 32 -22.13 36.36 -19.48
CA ALA A 32 -22.74 37.66 -19.14
C ALA A 32 -22.09 38.37 -17.93
N GLY A 33 -21.19 37.69 -17.19
CA GLY A 33 -20.51 38.19 -15.99
C GLY A 33 -19.22 38.99 -16.24
N GLN A 34 -18.71 39.09 -17.48
CA GLN A 34 -17.48 39.81 -17.82
C GLN A 34 -17.79 41.09 -18.59
N GLY A 35 -18.25 42.09 -17.88
CA GLY A 35 -18.48 43.48 -18.41
C GLY A 35 -17.48 44.44 -17.81
N THR A 36 -16.65 44.96 -18.67
CA THR A 36 -15.65 46.02 -18.54
C THR A 36 -16.04 47.21 -17.67
N GLN A 37 -15.12 47.63 -16.77
CA GLN A 37 -15.07 49.00 -16.27
C GLN A 37 -13.76 49.68 -16.67
N THR A 38 -13.91 50.76 -17.41
CA THR A 38 -12.87 51.71 -17.80
C THR A 38 -12.61 52.70 -16.68
N SER A 39 -11.33 53.08 -16.54
CA SER A 39 -10.76 54.04 -15.64
C SER A 39 -11.19 55.49 -15.96
N GLU A 40 -11.45 56.31 -14.95
CA GLU A 40 -11.22 57.75 -14.98
C GLU A 40 -10.48 58.18 -13.70
N ASP A 41 -9.48 59.00 -13.96
CA ASP A 41 -8.46 59.56 -13.09
C ASP A 41 -8.98 60.81 -12.39
N THR A 42 -8.85 60.95 -11.07
CA THR A 42 -8.78 62.24 -10.39
C THR A 42 -7.98 62.13 -9.10
N SER A 43 -6.86 62.81 -9.10
CA SER A 43 -5.97 63.07 -7.96
C SER A 43 -6.60 63.98 -6.90
N GLU A 44 -6.52 63.58 -5.62
CA GLU A 44 -6.42 64.51 -4.49
C GLU A 44 -5.62 63.87 -3.35
N GLU A 45 -4.53 64.56 -2.98
CA GLU A 45 -3.69 64.26 -1.80
C GLU A 45 -4.46 64.59 -0.51
N ILE A 46 -4.49 63.66 0.46
CA ILE A 46 -4.54 64.00 1.89
C ILE A 46 -3.67 63.01 2.68
N SER A 47 -2.66 63.60 3.33
CA SER A 47 -1.78 62.95 4.30
C SER A 47 -2.54 62.49 5.56
N GLY A 48 -2.22 61.29 6.02
CA GLY A 48 -2.69 60.82 7.33
C GLY A 48 -2.17 59.43 7.62
N THR A 49 -1.02 59.36 8.27
CA THR A 49 -0.41 58.11 8.80
C THR A 49 -1.30 57.44 9.84
N HIS A 50 -1.74 56.25 9.54
CA HIS A 50 -1.98 55.18 10.51
C HIS A 50 -1.72 53.85 9.77
N GLU A 51 -0.49 53.37 9.90
CA GLU A 51 -0.18 51.98 9.61
C GLU A 51 -0.84 51.12 10.69
N THR A 52 -2.00 50.56 10.35
CA THR A 52 -2.52 49.38 11.02
C THR A 52 -2.01 48.23 10.19
N GLU A 53 -0.93 47.59 10.66
CA GLU A 53 -0.56 46.25 10.19
C GLU A 53 -1.77 45.31 10.45
N MET A 54 -2.56 45.10 9.41
CA MET A 54 -3.44 43.95 9.37
C MET A 54 -2.50 42.73 9.17
N GLN A 55 -2.17 42.04 10.25
CA GLN A 55 -1.73 40.67 10.15
C GLN A 55 -2.87 39.93 9.41
N GLU A 56 -2.64 39.53 8.17
CA GLU A 56 -3.36 38.44 7.57
C GLU A 56 -3.07 37.23 8.46
N GLU A 57 -4.00 36.87 9.35
CA GLU A 57 -4.09 35.54 9.88
C GLU A 57 -4.33 34.66 8.66
N THR A 58 -3.25 34.06 8.13
CA THR A 58 -3.36 32.88 7.31
C THR A 58 -4.05 31.85 8.18
N ILE A 59 -5.33 31.63 7.96
CA ILE A 59 -6.03 30.47 8.51
C ILE A 59 -5.42 29.27 7.79
N GLU A 60 -4.28 28.79 8.28
CA GLU A 60 -3.78 27.48 7.91
C GLU A 60 -4.86 26.49 8.31
N GLY A 61 -5.36 25.74 7.34
CA GLY A 61 -6.27 24.63 7.61
C GLY A 61 -5.61 23.62 8.55
N PRO A 62 -6.35 22.68 9.12
CA PRO A 62 -5.78 21.66 10.00
C PRO A 62 -4.62 20.97 9.31
N GLN A 63 -3.52 20.78 10.04
CA GLN A 63 -2.36 20.04 9.57
C GLN A 63 -2.76 18.64 9.11
N LYS A 64 -2.22 18.18 7.97
CA LYS A 64 -2.47 16.85 7.44
C LYS A 64 -1.18 16.06 7.33
N ILE A 65 -1.21 14.80 7.75
CA ILE A 65 -0.14 13.83 7.56
C ILE A 65 -0.68 12.74 6.64
N ARG A 66 0.07 12.42 5.59
CA ARG A 66 -0.30 11.40 4.61
C ARG A 66 0.61 10.19 4.70
N LEU A 67 0.00 9.02 4.82
CA LEU A 67 0.67 7.74 4.79
C LEU A 67 0.33 7.02 3.48
N MET A 68 1.34 6.53 2.79
CA MET A 68 1.19 5.60 1.69
C MET A 68 1.91 4.28 2.00
N MET A 69 1.35 3.16 1.56
CA MET A 69 1.98 1.86 1.67
C MET A 69 1.81 1.05 0.39
N LEU A 70 2.92 0.44 -0.06
CA LEU A 70 2.93 -0.56 -1.13
C LEU A 70 2.90 -1.98 -0.56
N GLY A 71 2.30 -2.90 -1.31
CA GLY A 71 2.20 -4.30 -0.96
C GLY A 71 3.52 -5.07 -1.07
N ASP A 72 3.43 -6.35 -1.45
CA ASP A 72 4.54 -7.29 -1.44
C ASP A 72 5.58 -6.97 -2.51
N ASN A 73 6.76 -6.50 -2.10
CA ASN A 73 7.93 -6.41 -2.97
C ASN A 73 8.57 -7.80 -3.09
N LEU A 74 8.02 -8.61 -4.01
CA LEU A 74 8.31 -10.04 -4.15
C LEU A 74 9.34 -10.27 -5.27
N MET A 75 10.61 -10.33 -4.88
CA MET A 75 11.76 -10.34 -5.79
C MET A 75 11.99 -11.71 -6.47
N HIS A 76 11.03 -12.15 -7.28
CA HIS A 76 11.22 -13.29 -8.16
C HIS A 76 12.42 -13.10 -9.09
N MET A 77 13.01 -14.19 -9.58
CA MET A 77 14.19 -14.13 -10.45
C MET A 77 13.98 -13.32 -11.74
N GLY A 78 12.74 -13.13 -12.18
CA GLY A 78 12.40 -12.19 -13.27
C GLY A 78 12.75 -10.75 -12.89
N ILE A 79 12.30 -10.32 -11.69
CA ILE A 79 12.60 -8.99 -11.16
C ILE A 79 14.10 -8.82 -10.86
N VAL A 80 14.73 -9.84 -10.24
CA VAL A 80 16.18 -9.83 -9.96
C VAL A 80 17.01 -9.62 -11.24
N ARG A 81 16.62 -10.28 -12.34
CA ARG A 81 17.28 -10.09 -13.64
C ARG A 81 17.05 -8.71 -14.26
N SER A 82 15.93 -8.05 -13.94
CA SER A 82 15.61 -6.72 -14.47
C SER A 82 16.62 -5.66 -14.02
N GLY A 83 17.12 -5.76 -12.79
CA GLY A 83 18.12 -4.84 -12.26
C GLY A 83 19.56 -5.13 -12.68
N GLN A 84 19.84 -6.22 -13.42
CA GLN A 84 21.20 -6.55 -13.82
C GLN A 84 21.66 -5.70 -15.03
N LEU A 85 22.78 -4.99 -14.85
CA LEU A 85 23.38 -4.14 -15.88
C LEU A 85 24.43 -4.90 -16.72
N ALA A 86 24.78 -4.33 -17.88
CA ALA A 86 25.71 -4.95 -18.83
C ALA A 86 27.14 -5.09 -18.29
N ASP A 87 27.54 -4.26 -17.34
CA ASP A 87 28.85 -4.30 -16.68
C ASP A 87 28.92 -5.30 -15.50
N GLY A 88 27.82 -6.00 -15.24
CA GLY A 88 27.71 -6.97 -14.14
C GLY A 88 27.27 -6.37 -12.79
N THR A 89 27.13 -5.07 -12.68
CA THR A 89 26.55 -4.40 -11.52
C THR A 89 25.02 -4.52 -11.52
N ARG A 90 24.36 -4.03 -10.47
CA ARG A 90 22.91 -4.03 -10.33
C ARG A 90 22.38 -2.66 -9.94
N ASN A 91 21.22 -2.34 -10.47
CA ASN A 91 20.45 -1.16 -10.10
C ASN A 91 18.95 -1.49 -10.15
N TYR A 92 18.23 -1.15 -9.09
CA TYR A 92 16.79 -1.39 -8.96
C TYR A 92 15.99 -0.09 -8.85
N ASP A 93 16.56 1.06 -9.16
CA ASP A 93 15.83 2.35 -9.15
C ASP A 93 14.59 2.28 -10.04
N MET A 94 14.62 1.48 -11.10
CA MET A 94 13.50 1.29 -12.03
C MET A 94 12.24 0.72 -11.36
N LEU A 95 12.36 0.07 -10.20
CA LEU A 95 11.19 -0.39 -9.44
C LEU A 95 10.30 0.77 -9.00
N PHE A 96 10.90 1.91 -8.63
CA PHE A 96 10.21 3.04 -8.00
C PHE A 96 10.12 4.28 -8.89
N GLU A 97 10.80 4.30 -10.05
CA GLU A 97 10.77 5.43 -10.98
C GLU A 97 9.34 5.79 -11.43
N PRO A 98 8.41 4.81 -11.69
CA PRO A 98 7.04 5.14 -12.11
C PRO A 98 6.22 5.90 -11.06
N ILE A 99 6.55 5.73 -9.77
CA ILE A 99 5.81 6.35 -8.66
C ILE A 99 6.61 7.44 -7.93
N LYS A 100 7.82 7.75 -8.41
CA LYS A 100 8.77 8.61 -7.71
C LYS A 100 8.23 10.01 -7.40
N GLU A 101 7.56 10.63 -8.37
CA GLU A 101 6.95 11.94 -8.18
C GLU A 101 5.81 11.89 -7.17
N HIS A 102 5.07 10.78 -7.13
CA HIS A 102 3.95 10.56 -6.23
C HIS A 102 4.38 10.33 -4.77
N LEU A 103 5.58 9.76 -4.56
CA LEU A 103 6.15 9.59 -3.22
C LEU A 103 6.32 10.92 -2.46
N ALA A 104 6.47 12.05 -3.17
CA ALA A 104 6.61 13.37 -2.56
C ALA A 104 5.33 13.86 -1.87
N PHE A 105 4.16 13.30 -2.20
CA PHE A 105 2.87 13.69 -1.62
C PHE A 105 2.62 13.06 -0.25
N ALA A 106 3.38 12.01 0.14
CA ALA A 106 3.24 11.33 1.41
C ALA A 106 4.36 11.68 2.39
N ASN A 107 4.02 11.84 3.67
CA ASN A 107 4.96 12.03 4.78
C ASN A 107 5.54 10.67 5.25
N ILE A 108 4.67 9.64 5.33
CA ILE A 108 5.03 8.27 5.71
C ILE A 108 4.93 7.40 4.45
N LYS A 109 6.05 6.80 4.06
CA LYS A 109 6.19 5.97 2.86
C LYS A 109 6.64 4.59 3.26
N MET A 110 5.72 3.61 3.16
CA MET A 110 5.90 2.25 3.64
C MET A 110 5.94 1.26 2.48
N ILE A 111 6.70 0.18 2.65
CA ILE A 111 6.73 -0.95 1.72
C ILE A 111 6.92 -2.27 2.48
N ASN A 112 6.19 -3.31 2.07
CA ASN A 112 6.46 -4.66 2.55
C ASN A 112 7.55 -5.29 1.68
N GLN A 113 8.78 -5.35 2.19
CA GLN A 113 9.88 -6.08 1.56
C GLN A 113 9.78 -7.55 1.94
N GLU A 114 9.02 -8.31 1.17
CA GLU A 114 8.68 -9.69 1.51
C GLU A 114 9.89 -10.62 1.49
N THR A 115 10.77 -10.45 0.50
CA THR A 115 11.93 -11.33 0.29
C THR A 115 13.19 -10.80 0.96
N ILE A 116 13.82 -11.65 1.77
CA ILE A 116 14.95 -11.27 2.64
C ILE A 116 16.21 -10.85 1.87
N PHE A 117 17.00 -9.93 2.42
CA PHE A 117 18.36 -9.59 2.02
C PHE A 117 19.38 -10.45 2.79
N GLY A 118 19.45 -11.73 2.46
CA GLY A 118 20.28 -12.72 3.19
C GLY A 118 21.78 -12.59 2.95
N GLY A 119 22.19 -11.72 2.03
CA GLY A 119 23.58 -11.45 1.68
C GLY A 119 23.97 -11.91 0.28
N ASN A 120 24.64 -11.01 -0.47
CA ASN A 120 25.02 -11.26 -1.86
C ASN A 120 26.01 -12.43 -2.02
N GLN A 121 26.77 -12.76 -0.96
CA GLN A 121 27.72 -13.88 -0.94
C GLN A 121 27.04 -15.27 -1.02
N LEU A 122 25.75 -15.38 -0.65
CA LEU A 122 24.98 -16.62 -0.75
C LEU A 122 24.46 -16.86 -2.17
N GLY A 123 24.64 -15.88 -3.08
CA GLY A 123 24.00 -15.86 -4.40
C GLY A 123 22.52 -15.51 -4.28
N PHE A 124 21.88 -15.19 -5.42
CA PHE A 124 20.49 -14.82 -5.47
C PHE A 124 19.61 -16.00 -5.82
N SER A 125 18.46 -16.11 -5.18
CA SER A 125 17.48 -17.16 -5.41
C SER A 125 16.06 -16.61 -5.38
N GLY A 126 15.18 -17.25 -6.15
CA GLY A 126 13.73 -17.03 -6.13
C GLY A 126 13.02 -18.14 -5.38
N PHE A 127 11.70 -18.29 -5.66
CA PHE A 127 10.88 -19.34 -5.07
C PHE A 127 11.54 -20.73 -5.16
N PRO A 128 11.49 -21.57 -4.12
CA PRO A 128 10.75 -21.38 -2.87
C PRO A 128 11.54 -20.71 -1.73
N HIS A 129 12.84 -20.49 -1.87
CA HIS A 129 13.71 -19.90 -0.83
C HIS A 129 14.44 -18.69 -1.41
N PHE A 130 13.90 -17.51 -1.12
CA PHE A 130 14.40 -16.26 -1.68
C PHE A 130 15.69 -15.80 -1.02
N ASN A 131 16.54 -15.18 -1.83
CA ASN A 131 17.62 -14.31 -1.39
C ASN A 131 17.74 -13.15 -2.38
N SER A 132 17.30 -11.97 -1.98
CA SER A 132 17.25 -10.78 -2.82
C SER A 132 18.55 -9.98 -2.76
N PRO A 133 18.94 -9.30 -3.87
CA PRO A 133 20.08 -8.40 -3.87
C PRO A 133 19.88 -7.24 -2.90
N THR A 134 20.91 -6.88 -2.13
CA THR A 134 20.87 -5.73 -1.21
C THR A 134 20.69 -4.40 -1.94
N GLU A 135 21.04 -4.34 -3.24
CA GLU A 135 20.84 -3.18 -4.11
C GLU A 135 19.33 -2.82 -4.29
N VAL A 136 18.42 -3.76 -3.98
CA VAL A 136 16.97 -3.47 -3.87
C VAL A 136 16.69 -2.57 -2.67
N GLY A 137 17.30 -2.86 -1.52
CA GLY A 137 17.21 -2.02 -0.34
C GLY A 137 17.84 -0.64 -0.54
N ASP A 138 18.97 -0.56 -1.28
CA ASP A 138 19.57 0.71 -1.69
C ASP A 138 18.58 1.55 -2.53
N ALA A 139 17.83 0.90 -3.44
CA ALA A 139 16.83 1.56 -4.27
C ALA A 139 15.59 2.02 -3.45
N ILE A 140 15.12 1.22 -2.48
CA ILE A 140 14.04 1.58 -1.56
C ILE A 140 14.41 2.85 -0.78
N ALA A 141 15.59 2.88 -0.15
CA ALA A 141 16.07 4.04 0.61
C ALA A 141 16.23 5.27 -0.29
N LYS A 142 16.80 5.11 -1.49
CA LYS A 142 16.98 6.18 -2.47
C LYS A 142 15.66 6.74 -2.99
N ALA A 143 14.63 5.92 -3.14
CA ALA A 143 13.29 6.37 -3.52
C ALA A 143 12.61 7.21 -2.44
N GLY A 144 13.10 7.15 -1.19
CA GLY A 144 12.63 7.96 -0.07
C GLY A 144 11.60 7.26 0.81
N PHE A 145 11.51 5.93 0.77
CA PHE A 145 10.77 5.18 1.78
C PHE A 145 11.41 5.36 3.14
N ASN A 146 10.59 5.63 4.14
CA ASN A 146 11.03 5.83 5.52
C ASN A 146 10.54 4.74 6.48
N VAL A 147 9.74 3.76 5.97
CA VAL A 147 9.35 2.56 6.72
C VAL A 147 9.46 1.33 5.81
N VAL A 148 10.17 0.30 6.29
CA VAL A 148 10.32 -0.97 5.58
C VAL A 148 9.96 -2.13 6.50
N LEU A 149 9.03 -2.97 6.03
CA LEU A 149 8.50 -4.11 6.77
C LEU A 149 9.19 -5.38 6.29
N HIS A 150 9.63 -6.24 7.21
CA HIS A 150 10.33 -7.48 6.90
C HIS A 150 9.74 -8.73 7.56
N ALA A 151 8.73 -8.61 8.44
CA ALA A 151 8.05 -9.80 8.95
C ALA A 151 7.14 -10.37 7.86
N SER A 152 7.66 -11.36 7.13
CA SER A 152 6.97 -12.08 6.07
C SER A 152 7.19 -13.59 6.20
N ASN A 153 6.47 -14.38 5.39
CA ASN A 153 6.68 -15.83 5.29
C ASN A 153 8.05 -16.18 4.69
N HIS A 154 8.72 -15.24 3.99
CA HIS A 154 10.06 -15.39 3.40
C HIS A 154 11.18 -14.74 4.22
N ALA A 155 10.87 -14.19 5.40
CA ALA A 155 11.86 -13.56 6.26
C ALA A 155 13.00 -14.50 6.68
N ALA A 156 12.72 -15.78 6.93
CA ALA A 156 13.68 -16.74 7.42
C ALA A 156 14.26 -17.68 6.33
N ASP A 157 14.05 -17.40 5.05
CA ASP A 157 14.51 -18.26 3.93
C ASP A 157 16.04 -18.51 3.94
N GLN A 158 16.81 -17.58 4.46
CA GLN A 158 18.26 -17.66 4.61
C GLN A 158 18.69 -17.91 6.09
N GLY A 159 17.74 -18.37 6.93
CA GLY A 159 17.97 -18.66 8.34
C GLY A 159 18.37 -17.43 9.16
N ILE A 160 18.89 -17.68 10.37
CA ILE A 160 19.27 -16.61 11.32
C ILE A 160 20.37 -15.70 10.75
N ASP A 161 21.31 -16.23 10.00
CA ASP A 161 22.41 -15.46 9.43
C ASP A 161 21.87 -14.50 8.34
N GLY A 162 20.86 -14.92 7.58
CA GLY A 162 20.16 -14.06 6.63
C GLY A 162 19.39 -12.93 7.31
N LEU A 163 18.66 -13.23 8.39
CA LEU A 163 17.98 -12.21 9.20
C LEU A 163 18.95 -11.15 9.71
N LYS A 164 20.06 -11.59 10.36
CA LYS A 164 21.09 -10.68 10.88
C LYS A 164 21.73 -9.85 9.78
N HIS A 165 22.02 -10.44 8.63
CA HIS A 165 22.57 -9.71 7.49
C HIS A 165 21.60 -8.62 7.01
N CYS A 166 20.31 -8.90 6.95
CA CYS A 166 19.30 -7.92 6.57
C CYS A 166 19.22 -6.76 7.57
N VAL A 167 19.21 -7.06 8.87
CA VAL A 167 19.26 -6.03 9.93
C VAL A 167 20.53 -5.17 9.80
N ASP A 168 21.70 -5.81 9.61
CA ASP A 168 22.96 -5.10 9.43
C ASP A 168 22.99 -4.23 8.16
N PHE A 169 22.33 -4.66 7.10
CA PHE A 169 22.18 -3.87 5.87
C PHE A 169 21.47 -2.56 6.16
N TRP A 170 20.34 -2.58 6.88
CA TRP A 170 19.54 -1.39 7.15
C TRP A 170 20.20 -0.38 8.09
N LYS A 171 21.21 -0.77 8.87
CA LYS A 171 22.03 0.16 9.67
C LYS A 171 22.72 1.24 8.84
N LYS A 172 22.83 1.05 7.50
CA LYS A 172 23.34 2.08 6.57
C LYS A 172 22.36 3.25 6.39
N TYR A 173 21.10 3.05 6.72
CA TYR A 173 19.99 3.97 6.47
C TYR A 173 19.26 4.30 7.77
N PRO A 174 19.88 5.08 8.68
CA PRO A 174 19.33 5.35 10.01
C PRO A 174 18.01 6.14 9.98
N ASP A 175 17.69 6.80 8.86
CA ASP A 175 16.43 7.52 8.66
C ASP A 175 15.31 6.61 8.16
N VAL A 176 15.57 5.33 7.94
CA VAL A 176 14.59 4.32 7.56
C VAL A 176 14.26 3.46 8.77
N LEU A 177 13.01 3.51 9.22
CA LEU A 177 12.49 2.58 10.22
C LEU A 177 12.30 1.20 9.58
N MET A 178 13.18 0.26 9.90
CA MET A 178 13.01 -1.15 9.55
C MET A 178 12.45 -1.90 10.75
N THR A 179 11.40 -2.69 10.54
CA THR A 179 10.74 -3.46 11.60
C THR A 179 10.31 -4.86 11.13
N GLY A 180 9.93 -5.69 12.08
CA GLY A 180 9.46 -7.06 11.86
C GLY A 180 10.53 -8.15 11.97
N ILE A 181 11.83 -7.79 11.89
CA ILE A 181 12.96 -8.69 12.17
C ILE A 181 13.98 -7.97 13.07
N PHE A 182 14.69 -8.71 13.93
CA PHE A 182 15.47 -8.14 15.02
C PHE A 182 16.84 -8.81 15.16
N GLU A 183 17.86 -8.02 15.54
CA GLU A 183 19.22 -8.52 15.77
C GLU A 183 19.33 -9.34 17.06
N ILE A 184 18.69 -8.86 18.13
CA ILE A 184 18.71 -9.47 19.47
C ILE A 184 17.33 -10.11 19.70
N ALA A 185 17.34 -11.34 20.20
CA ALA A 185 16.09 -12.03 20.52
C ALA A 185 15.45 -11.45 21.79
N ASP A 186 14.13 -11.30 21.77
CA ASP A 186 13.31 -10.95 22.93
C ASP A 186 13.77 -9.65 23.67
N GLU A 187 14.27 -8.65 22.94
CA GLU A 187 14.55 -7.34 23.51
C GLU A 187 13.22 -6.60 23.80
N PRO A 188 13.06 -5.99 24.99
CA PRO A 188 11.80 -5.31 25.33
C PRO A 188 11.40 -4.23 24.33
N ASN A 189 10.14 -4.23 23.91
CA ASN A 189 9.53 -3.27 22.99
C ASN A 189 10.19 -3.20 21.59
N GLN A 190 10.98 -4.20 21.19
CA GLN A 190 11.62 -4.20 19.86
C GLN A 190 10.59 -4.23 18.71
N ASP A 191 9.40 -4.79 18.95
CA ASP A 191 8.31 -4.87 17.97
C ASP A 191 7.60 -3.53 17.74
N ILE A 192 7.83 -2.52 18.58
CA ILE A 192 7.22 -1.20 18.49
C ILE A 192 8.19 -0.22 17.82
N GLY A 193 8.08 -0.08 16.50
CA GLY A 193 8.82 0.94 15.75
C GLY A 193 8.17 2.32 15.91
N LEU A 194 8.89 3.31 16.44
CA LEU A 194 8.37 4.67 16.61
C LEU A 194 8.88 5.58 15.49
N LEU A 195 7.97 6.34 14.89
CA LEU A 195 8.25 7.34 13.85
C LEU A 195 7.56 8.65 14.23
N GLU A 196 8.33 9.72 14.36
CA GLU A 196 7.80 11.07 14.61
C GLU A 196 7.72 11.85 13.28
N ILE A 197 6.54 12.34 12.94
CA ILE A 197 6.28 13.16 11.76
C ILE A 197 5.50 14.41 12.19
N ASP A 198 6.11 15.58 12.02
CA ASP A 198 5.47 16.87 12.26
C ASP A 198 4.81 16.99 13.65
N GLY A 199 5.44 16.41 14.68
CA GLY A 199 4.98 16.43 16.07
C GLY A 199 3.94 15.36 16.42
N VAL A 200 3.62 14.44 15.49
CA VAL A 200 2.76 13.27 15.72
C VAL A 200 3.62 12.01 15.77
N THR A 201 3.44 11.19 16.78
CA THR A 201 4.14 9.91 16.93
C THR A 201 3.29 8.78 16.39
N PHE A 202 3.85 8.02 15.45
CA PHE A 202 3.28 6.80 14.91
C PHE A 202 4.03 5.60 15.48
N ALA A 203 3.29 4.60 15.97
CA ALA A 203 3.85 3.29 16.29
C ALA A 203 3.56 2.33 15.13
N ILE A 204 4.60 1.73 14.57
CA ILE A 204 4.52 0.78 13.45
C ILE A 204 4.90 -0.60 13.96
N LEU A 205 3.97 -1.55 13.87
CA LEU A 205 4.15 -2.93 14.30
C LEU A 205 4.00 -3.87 13.11
N ASN A 206 4.96 -4.79 12.91
CA ASN A 206 4.94 -5.71 11.77
C ASN A 206 5.13 -7.16 12.20
N TYR A 207 4.20 -8.02 11.82
CA TYR A 207 4.16 -9.43 12.23
C TYR A 207 3.83 -10.34 11.06
N THR A 208 4.40 -11.57 11.06
CA THR A 208 4.04 -12.62 10.09
C THR A 208 3.36 -13.80 10.76
N TYR A 209 2.40 -14.40 10.03
CA TYR A 209 1.71 -15.59 10.51
C TYR A 209 2.67 -16.80 10.69
N SER A 210 3.71 -16.89 9.86
CA SER A 210 4.71 -17.97 9.86
C SER A 210 5.84 -17.64 8.88
N PRO A 211 7.08 -18.10 9.12
CA PRO A 211 8.14 -18.09 8.10
C PRO A 211 8.08 -19.32 7.18
N ASN A 212 6.91 -19.69 6.63
CA ASN A 212 6.66 -20.90 5.83
C ASN A 212 7.02 -22.22 6.54
N LEU A 213 6.96 -22.22 7.85
CA LEU A 213 7.29 -23.37 8.68
C LEU A 213 6.12 -23.73 9.60
N ASN A 214 5.94 -25.01 9.89
CA ASN A 214 4.96 -25.47 10.89
C ASN A 214 5.48 -25.33 12.34
N ALA A 215 6.78 -25.10 12.49
CA ALA A 215 7.41 -24.90 13.78
C ALA A 215 8.58 -23.90 13.64
N LEU A 216 8.59 -22.91 14.52
CA LEU A 216 9.61 -21.87 14.55
C LEU A 216 10.93 -22.43 15.12
N PRO A 217 12.04 -22.41 14.36
CA PRO A 217 13.33 -22.88 14.85
C PRO A 217 13.81 -22.07 16.06
N LYS A 218 14.43 -22.73 17.04
CA LYS A 218 14.90 -22.07 18.27
C LYS A 218 15.82 -20.87 18.04
N ASN A 219 16.63 -20.90 16.99
CA ASN A 219 17.53 -19.80 16.63
C ASN A 219 16.85 -18.66 15.87
N ILE A 220 15.56 -18.78 15.54
CA ILE A 220 14.75 -17.73 14.92
C ILE A 220 13.80 -17.11 15.97
N GLN A 221 13.49 -17.86 17.04
CA GLN A 221 12.61 -17.38 18.12
C GLN A 221 13.12 -16.05 18.68
N GLY A 222 12.24 -15.05 18.80
CA GLY A 222 12.55 -13.69 19.26
C GLY A 222 13.28 -12.79 18.25
N HIS A 223 13.65 -13.32 17.07
CA HIS A 223 14.26 -12.53 15.99
C HIS A 223 13.27 -12.14 14.88
N LEU A 224 12.03 -12.60 14.96
CA LEU A 224 10.98 -12.37 13.96
C LEU A 224 9.67 -12.04 14.67
N GLY A 225 9.03 -10.95 14.26
CA GLY A 225 7.69 -10.56 14.71
C GLY A 225 6.66 -11.62 14.30
N MET A 226 6.13 -12.35 15.26
CA MET A 226 5.19 -13.47 15.03
C MET A 226 3.76 -13.04 15.31
N LEU A 227 2.89 -13.16 14.30
CA LEU A 227 1.46 -12.91 14.43
C LEU A 227 0.73 -14.07 15.12
N CYS A 228 1.07 -15.30 14.73
CA CYS A 228 0.45 -16.51 15.28
C CYS A 228 1.20 -17.02 16.50
N ASP A 229 0.44 -17.48 17.49
CA ASP A 229 0.96 -18.09 18.71
C ASP A 229 1.77 -19.36 18.41
N TRP A 230 2.77 -19.65 19.22
CA TRP A 230 3.64 -20.81 19.07
C TRP A 230 4.12 -21.33 20.43
N ASP A 231 4.34 -22.61 20.48
CA ASP A 231 4.82 -23.30 21.69
C ASP A 231 6.34 -23.10 21.86
N LYS A 232 6.78 -22.49 22.94
CA LYS A 232 8.18 -22.11 23.19
C LYS A 232 9.16 -23.30 23.27
N ASP A 233 8.67 -24.49 23.61
CA ASP A 233 9.51 -25.67 23.74
C ASP A 233 9.67 -26.40 22.40
N THR A 234 8.60 -26.56 21.66
CA THR A 234 8.53 -27.31 20.39
C THR A 234 8.65 -26.43 19.17
N GLY A 235 8.42 -25.11 19.30
CA GLY A 235 8.31 -24.16 18.21
C GLY A 235 7.01 -24.26 17.42
N LYS A 236 6.11 -25.19 17.72
CA LYS A 236 4.89 -25.48 16.94
C LYS A 236 4.00 -24.26 16.88
N ILE A 237 3.66 -23.81 15.64
CA ILE A 237 2.83 -22.64 15.38
C ILE A 237 1.35 -23.03 15.42
N SER A 238 0.53 -22.15 16.03
CA SER A 238 -0.91 -22.25 16.13
C SER A 238 -1.57 -21.24 15.20
N PHE A 239 -1.74 -21.56 13.93
CA PHE A 239 -2.23 -20.66 12.87
C PHE A 239 -3.62 -20.04 13.11
N THR A 240 -4.33 -20.48 14.12
CA THR A 240 -5.69 -20.06 14.47
C THR A 240 -5.76 -19.18 15.71
N THR A 241 -4.59 -18.93 16.33
CA THR A 241 -4.48 -18.17 17.60
C THR A 241 -3.51 -17.02 17.40
N LEU A 242 -3.96 -15.82 17.71
CA LEU A 242 -3.11 -14.62 17.72
C LEU A 242 -2.12 -14.72 18.88
N HIS A 243 -0.85 -14.36 18.64
CA HIS A 243 0.17 -14.37 19.69
C HIS A 243 -0.20 -13.33 20.78
N PRO A 244 -0.17 -13.69 22.07
CA PRO A 244 -0.54 -12.77 23.15
C PRO A 244 0.28 -11.49 23.17
N ASP A 245 1.58 -11.55 22.84
CA ASP A 245 2.47 -10.39 22.83
C ASP A 245 2.04 -9.35 21.80
N VAL A 246 1.42 -9.73 20.67
CA VAL A 246 0.87 -8.78 19.69
C VAL A 246 -0.15 -7.83 20.34
N LEU A 247 -1.05 -8.34 21.17
CA LEU A 247 -2.02 -7.52 21.86
C LEU A 247 -1.36 -6.61 22.92
N THR A 248 -0.39 -7.17 23.66
CA THR A 248 0.38 -6.41 24.65
C THR A 248 1.17 -5.28 24.01
N ASP A 249 1.81 -5.53 22.86
CA ASP A 249 2.58 -4.54 22.12
C ASP A 249 1.68 -3.42 21.58
N ILE A 250 0.47 -3.75 21.08
CA ILE A 250 -0.52 -2.75 20.64
C ILE A 250 -0.96 -1.89 21.83
N GLU A 251 -1.28 -2.50 22.99
CA GLU A 251 -1.67 -1.78 24.19
C GLU A 251 -0.53 -0.85 24.70
N GLN A 252 0.71 -1.28 24.62
CA GLN A 252 1.88 -0.46 24.95
C GLN A 252 2.10 0.65 23.93
N ALA A 253 2.03 0.34 22.64
CA ALA A 253 2.14 1.30 21.55
C ALA A 253 1.13 2.45 21.71
N LYS A 254 -0.12 2.14 22.13
CA LYS A 254 -1.17 3.14 22.37
C LYS A 254 -0.86 4.09 23.53
N GLN A 255 0.07 3.71 24.43
CA GLN A 255 0.56 4.59 25.50
C GLN A 255 1.76 5.45 25.07
N MET A 256 2.40 5.09 23.93
CA MET A 256 3.64 5.70 23.47
C MET A 256 3.45 6.56 22.22
N ALA A 257 2.33 6.38 21.49
CA ALA A 257 2.09 6.99 20.19
C ALA A 257 0.65 7.52 20.06
N ASP A 258 0.49 8.51 19.20
CA ASP A 258 -0.80 9.10 18.83
C ASP A 258 -1.60 8.17 17.91
N VAL A 259 -0.88 7.46 17.01
CA VAL A 259 -1.46 6.54 16.03
C VAL A 259 -0.73 5.20 16.08
N VAL A 260 -1.48 4.11 16.16
CA VAL A 260 -0.96 2.74 16.15
C VAL A 260 -1.30 2.07 14.80
N VAL A 261 -0.28 1.76 14.02
CA VAL A 261 -0.37 1.08 12.72
C VAL A 261 0.15 -0.34 12.85
N VAL A 262 -0.70 -1.33 12.58
CA VAL A 262 -0.33 -2.74 12.60
C VAL A 262 -0.29 -3.27 11.18
N CYS A 263 0.84 -3.88 10.81
CA CYS A 263 1.09 -4.41 9.47
C CYS A 263 1.26 -5.93 9.52
N PRO A 264 0.16 -6.71 9.48
CA PRO A 264 0.23 -8.16 9.50
C PRO A 264 0.45 -8.73 8.10
N HIS A 265 1.39 -9.66 7.99
CA HIS A 265 1.59 -10.52 6.83
C HIS A 265 0.84 -11.83 7.08
N TRP A 266 -0.37 -11.98 6.49
CA TRP A 266 -1.38 -12.93 6.92
C TRP A 266 -2.34 -13.41 5.83
N GLY A 267 -3.16 -14.40 6.14
CA GLY A 267 -4.31 -14.80 5.31
C GLY A 267 -4.05 -16.04 4.47
N THR A 268 -4.80 -16.14 3.39
CA THR A 268 -4.71 -17.23 2.41
C THR A 268 -4.35 -16.63 1.06
N GLU A 269 -3.34 -17.21 0.41
CA GLU A 269 -2.90 -16.79 -0.92
C GLU A 269 -4.00 -16.96 -1.98
N TYR A 270 -3.99 -16.08 -2.97
CA TYR A 270 -4.79 -16.14 -4.20
C TYR A 270 -6.32 -16.11 -3.97
N THR A 271 -6.79 -15.37 -2.98
CA THR A 271 -8.22 -15.17 -2.74
C THR A 271 -8.53 -13.72 -2.38
N PHE A 272 -9.51 -13.13 -3.04
CA PHE A 272 -10.01 -11.77 -2.75
C PHE A 272 -10.80 -11.70 -1.43
N VAL A 273 -11.18 -12.83 -0.86
CA VAL A 273 -12.00 -12.88 0.35
C VAL A 273 -11.12 -13.09 1.58
N PRO A 274 -11.13 -12.16 2.55
CA PRO A 274 -10.38 -12.33 3.78
C PRO A 274 -10.84 -13.57 4.54
N SER A 275 -9.87 -14.36 5.01
CA SER A 275 -10.14 -15.54 5.83
C SER A 275 -10.83 -15.15 7.16
N SER A 276 -11.53 -16.11 7.77
CA SER A 276 -12.16 -15.89 9.08
C SER A 276 -11.13 -15.55 10.18
N TYR A 277 -9.89 -16.00 10.04
CA TYR A 277 -8.81 -15.66 10.97
C TYR A 277 -8.30 -14.23 10.78
N GLN A 278 -8.17 -13.73 9.55
CA GLN A 278 -7.88 -12.32 9.31
C GLN A 278 -8.92 -11.43 9.96
N GLN A 279 -10.21 -11.71 9.75
CA GLN A 279 -11.32 -10.95 10.34
C GLN A 279 -11.30 -11.00 11.89
N LYS A 280 -11.07 -12.19 12.46
CA LYS A 280 -10.96 -12.37 13.91
C LYS A 280 -9.77 -11.60 14.49
N PHE A 281 -8.60 -11.70 13.87
CA PHE A 281 -7.38 -11.05 14.33
C PHE A 281 -7.47 -9.53 14.19
N ALA A 282 -8.04 -9.03 13.07
CA ALA A 282 -8.32 -7.61 12.91
C ALA A 282 -9.17 -7.07 14.07
N LYS A 283 -10.26 -7.77 14.41
CA LYS A 283 -11.11 -7.37 15.55
C LYS A 283 -10.35 -7.36 16.88
N GLN A 284 -9.50 -8.36 17.14
CA GLN A 284 -8.71 -8.43 18.37
C GLN A 284 -7.65 -7.30 18.46
N MET A 285 -6.96 -7.00 17.34
CA MET A 285 -6.01 -5.89 17.27
C MET A 285 -6.70 -4.54 17.44
N THR A 286 -7.88 -4.35 16.83
CA THR A 286 -8.71 -3.16 17.04
C THR A 286 -9.12 -3.01 18.50
N GLU A 287 -9.52 -4.10 19.15
CA GLU A 287 -9.88 -4.10 20.57
C GLU A 287 -8.72 -3.69 21.47
N ALA A 288 -7.49 -4.10 21.14
CA ALA A 288 -6.25 -3.73 21.83
C ALA A 288 -5.83 -2.28 21.60
N GLY A 289 -6.34 -1.60 20.57
CA GLY A 289 -6.07 -0.18 20.31
C GLY A 289 -5.38 0.15 19.00
N ALA A 290 -5.33 -0.77 18.03
CA ALA A 290 -4.89 -0.44 16.67
C ALA A 290 -5.84 0.60 16.04
N ASP A 291 -5.29 1.63 15.39
CA ASP A 291 -6.03 2.66 14.67
C ASP A 291 -6.09 2.36 13.15
N LEU A 292 -5.03 1.73 12.62
CA LEU A 292 -4.88 1.36 11.21
C LEU A 292 -4.26 -0.03 11.11
N ILE A 293 -4.82 -0.88 10.24
CA ILE A 293 -4.31 -2.21 9.96
C ILE A 293 -4.09 -2.32 8.46
N ILE A 294 -2.85 -2.65 8.02
CA ILE A 294 -2.52 -2.80 6.60
C ILE A 294 -1.89 -4.17 6.36
N GLY A 295 -2.68 -5.08 5.80
CA GLY A 295 -2.31 -6.46 5.55
C GLY A 295 -1.59 -6.69 4.22
N THR A 296 -0.77 -7.76 4.19
CA THR A 296 -0.04 -8.28 3.02
C THR A 296 -0.06 -9.81 3.05
N HIS A 297 0.55 -10.49 2.09
CA HIS A 297 0.65 -11.95 1.92
C HIS A 297 -0.33 -12.59 0.94
N PRO A 298 -1.63 -12.24 0.83
CA PRO A 298 -2.52 -12.94 -0.11
C PRO A 298 -2.11 -12.85 -1.57
N HIS A 299 -1.16 -11.98 -1.92
CA HIS A 299 -0.66 -11.68 -3.28
C HIS A 299 -1.73 -11.14 -4.23
N VAL A 300 -2.92 -10.89 -3.71
CA VAL A 300 -4.05 -10.24 -4.38
C VAL A 300 -4.63 -9.18 -3.45
N ILE A 301 -5.28 -8.18 -4.01
CA ILE A 301 -6.00 -7.18 -3.21
C ILE A 301 -7.14 -7.84 -2.43
N GLN A 302 -7.42 -7.32 -1.24
CA GLN A 302 -8.59 -7.70 -0.46
C GLN A 302 -9.32 -6.43 0.01
N PRO A 303 -10.58 -6.54 0.49
CA PRO A 303 -11.38 -5.38 0.88
C PRO A 303 -10.70 -4.44 1.86
N VAL A 304 -11.12 -3.17 1.79
CA VAL A 304 -10.82 -2.13 2.77
C VAL A 304 -12.09 -1.81 3.53
N GLY A 305 -12.00 -1.51 4.83
CA GLY A 305 -13.16 -1.11 5.61
C GLY A 305 -12.88 -0.96 7.09
N TRP A 306 -13.82 -0.33 7.78
CA TRP A 306 -13.76 -0.19 9.22
C TRP A 306 -14.04 -1.51 9.94
N VAL A 307 -13.19 -1.83 10.90
CA VAL A 307 -13.36 -2.93 11.84
C VAL A 307 -13.74 -2.34 13.19
N GLU A 308 -14.90 -2.72 13.71
CA GLU A 308 -15.39 -2.30 15.02
C GLU A 308 -15.21 -3.43 16.03
N SER A 309 -14.76 -3.08 17.24
CA SER A 309 -14.60 -4.01 18.35
C SER A 309 -15.74 -3.85 19.38
N ASP A 310 -15.86 -4.85 20.27
CA ASP A 310 -16.93 -4.87 21.27
C ASP A 310 -16.76 -3.78 22.36
N ASN A 311 -15.54 -3.23 22.53
CA ASN A 311 -15.27 -2.13 23.46
C ASN A 311 -15.49 -0.73 22.86
N GLY A 312 -15.89 -0.66 21.57
CA GLY A 312 -16.18 0.58 20.85
C GLY A 312 -14.99 1.20 20.11
N ASN A 313 -13.81 0.57 20.14
CA ASN A 313 -12.69 0.96 19.29
C ASN A 313 -12.97 0.62 17.83
N ARG A 314 -12.42 1.41 16.89
CA ARG A 314 -12.50 1.15 15.46
C ARG A 314 -11.12 1.34 14.81
N ALA A 315 -10.78 0.49 13.85
CA ALA A 315 -9.59 0.59 13.02
C ALA A 315 -9.96 0.52 11.55
N LEU A 316 -9.31 1.32 10.71
CA LEU A 316 -9.38 1.13 9.26
C LEU A 316 -8.49 -0.06 8.90
N CYS A 317 -9.04 -1.04 8.18
CA CYS A 317 -8.33 -2.25 7.80
C CYS A 317 -8.28 -2.41 6.28
N TYR A 318 -7.08 -2.42 5.72
CA TYR A 318 -6.76 -2.95 4.41
C TYR A 318 -6.39 -4.42 4.60
N TYR A 319 -7.25 -5.35 4.21
CA TYR A 319 -6.98 -6.78 4.46
C TYR A 319 -5.80 -7.32 3.65
N SER A 320 -5.60 -6.82 2.42
CA SER A 320 -4.37 -7.07 1.62
C SER A 320 -4.22 -6.02 0.53
N LEU A 321 -2.97 -5.61 0.30
CA LEU A 321 -2.61 -4.71 -0.79
C LEU A 321 -2.21 -5.45 -2.08
N GLY A 322 -1.99 -6.78 -2.05
CA GLY A 322 -1.46 -7.53 -3.18
C GLY A 322 0.05 -7.32 -3.39
N ASN A 323 0.53 -7.61 -4.61
CA ASN A 323 1.96 -7.53 -4.95
C ASN A 323 2.33 -6.19 -5.58
N TYR A 324 3.24 -5.43 -4.96
CA TYR A 324 3.84 -4.28 -5.65
C TYR A 324 4.58 -4.72 -6.92
N VAL A 325 5.48 -5.68 -6.80
CA VAL A 325 6.10 -6.32 -7.95
C VAL A 325 6.19 -7.82 -7.76
N SER A 326 5.92 -8.56 -8.83
CA SER A 326 5.96 -10.01 -8.85
C SER A 326 6.14 -10.52 -10.29
N THR A 327 6.53 -11.76 -10.46
CA THR A 327 6.40 -12.49 -11.73
C THR A 327 5.61 -13.77 -11.53
N GLN A 328 4.61 -13.73 -10.67
CA GLN A 328 3.61 -14.79 -10.55
C GLN A 328 2.81 -14.91 -11.85
N GLN A 329 2.11 -16.02 -12.04
CA GLN A 329 1.51 -16.38 -13.31
C GLN A 329 -0.02 -16.38 -13.27
N ASP A 330 -0.60 -16.07 -12.11
CA ASP A 330 -2.03 -15.90 -11.94
C ASP A 330 -2.40 -14.43 -12.26
N PRO A 331 -3.34 -14.15 -13.16
CA PRO A 331 -3.75 -12.81 -13.56
C PRO A 331 -4.09 -11.87 -12.40
N MET A 332 -4.77 -12.38 -11.38
CA MET A 332 -5.20 -11.56 -10.24
C MET A 332 -4.03 -11.05 -9.40
N THR A 333 -2.87 -11.73 -9.44
CA THR A 333 -1.66 -11.35 -8.68
C THR A 333 -0.88 -10.19 -9.29
N MET A 334 -1.31 -9.71 -10.47
CA MET A 334 -0.75 -8.53 -11.13
C MET A 334 -1.48 -7.24 -10.74
N LEU A 335 -2.60 -7.35 -10.02
CA LEU A 335 -3.35 -6.21 -9.50
C LEU A 335 -3.00 -5.97 -8.03
N GLU A 336 -2.52 -4.79 -7.75
CA GLU A 336 -2.15 -4.30 -6.43
C GLU A 336 -3.01 -3.10 -6.04
N ALA A 337 -2.99 -2.73 -4.76
CA ALA A 337 -3.52 -1.46 -4.28
C ALA A 337 -2.47 -0.74 -3.41
N MET A 338 -2.13 0.50 -3.76
CA MET A 338 -1.43 1.40 -2.84
C MET A 338 -2.41 1.88 -1.77
N ALA A 339 -2.15 1.62 -0.50
CA ALA A 339 -2.90 2.26 0.58
C ALA A 339 -2.56 3.75 0.62
N TRP A 340 -3.58 4.60 0.73
CA TRP A 340 -3.44 6.04 0.90
C TRP A 340 -4.30 6.48 2.07
N VAL A 341 -3.67 6.98 3.14
CA VAL A 341 -4.36 7.38 4.36
C VAL A 341 -3.98 8.79 4.72
N THR A 342 -4.98 9.67 4.86
CA THR A 342 -4.80 11.05 5.30
C THR A 342 -5.25 11.20 6.74
N PHE A 343 -4.35 11.66 7.60
CA PHE A 343 -4.64 12.01 8.98
C PHE A 343 -4.82 13.53 9.10
N LYS A 344 -5.90 13.94 9.74
CA LYS A 344 -6.13 15.30 10.19
C LYS A 344 -5.57 15.44 11.60
N VAL A 345 -4.67 16.40 11.78
CA VAL A 345 -4.05 16.68 13.07
C VAL A 345 -4.67 17.95 13.66
N THR A 346 -5.12 17.85 14.89
CA THR A 346 -5.61 18.98 15.70
C THR A 346 -4.83 19.04 17.01
N GLU A 347 -5.06 20.06 17.85
CA GLU A 347 -4.42 20.14 19.18
C GLU A 347 -4.82 18.96 20.09
N ASP A 348 -6.02 18.38 19.90
CA ASP A 348 -6.60 17.38 20.80
C ASP A 348 -6.65 15.96 20.21
N SER A 349 -6.51 15.79 18.88
CA SER A 349 -6.70 14.49 18.21
C SER A 349 -5.96 14.36 16.88
N VAL A 350 -5.71 13.10 16.52
CA VAL A 350 -5.28 12.67 15.18
C VAL A 350 -6.34 11.71 14.65
N GLU A 351 -6.99 12.05 13.53
CA GLU A 351 -8.13 11.32 12.98
C GLU A 351 -7.93 11.01 11.50
N ILE A 352 -8.37 9.83 11.03
CA ILE A 352 -8.39 9.48 9.61
C ILE A 352 -9.50 10.27 8.91
N LEU A 353 -9.15 11.00 7.84
CA LEU A 353 -10.10 11.65 6.94
C LEU A 353 -10.58 10.66 5.88
N GLU A 354 -11.80 10.13 6.07
CA GLU A 354 -12.35 9.10 5.17
C GLU A 354 -12.48 9.58 3.71
N ASP A 355 -12.84 10.84 3.49
CA ASP A 355 -13.00 11.47 2.18
C ASP A 355 -11.66 11.76 1.45
N GLU A 356 -10.53 11.62 2.13
CA GLU A 356 -9.18 11.75 1.57
C GLU A 356 -8.36 10.45 1.76
N THR A 357 -9.02 9.34 2.03
CA THR A 357 -8.39 8.04 2.33
C THR A 357 -8.97 6.97 1.44
N GLY A 358 -8.13 6.06 0.94
CA GLY A 358 -8.58 4.96 0.09
C GLY A 358 -7.45 4.06 -0.40
N ALA A 359 -7.73 3.35 -1.46
CA ALA A 359 -6.81 2.42 -2.12
C ALA A 359 -6.71 2.77 -3.60
N ILE A 360 -5.48 3.00 -4.09
CA ILE A 360 -5.20 3.35 -5.48
C ILE A 360 -4.76 2.08 -6.21
N PRO A 361 -5.58 1.54 -7.14
CA PRO A 361 -5.21 0.32 -7.86
C PRO A 361 -4.01 0.54 -8.78
N MET A 362 -3.11 -0.43 -8.81
CA MET A 362 -1.91 -0.45 -9.64
C MET A 362 -1.75 -1.80 -10.34
N VAL A 363 -0.96 -1.83 -11.40
CA VAL A 363 -0.69 -3.05 -12.19
C VAL A 363 0.81 -3.25 -12.31
N CYS A 364 1.30 -4.39 -11.83
CA CYS A 364 2.65 -4.84 -12.09
C CYS A 364 2.74 -5.40 -13.52
N HIS A 365 3.55 -4.80 -14.39
CA HIS A 365 3.71 -5.20 -15.78
C HIS A 365 5.11 -5.76 -16.06
N TYR A 366 5.18 -7.01 -16.52
CA TYR A 366 6.42 -7.63 -16.96
C TYR A 366 6.34 -8.12 -18.41
N THR A 367 7.50 -8.18 -19.08
CA THR A 367 7.64 -8.74 -20.44
C THR A 367 7.93 -10.23 -20.38
N SER A 368 7.72 -10.93 -21.50
CA SER A 368 8.09 -12.34 -21.70
C SER A 368 9.37 -12.48 -22.55
N GLY A 369 10.09 -13.59 -22.38
CA GLY A 369 11.19 -14.08 -23.16
C GLY A 369 12.51 -13.30 -23.19
N PRO A 370 13.26 -13.08 -22.10
CA PRO A 370 13.08 -13.54 -20.73
C PRO A 370 12.13 -12.66 -19.92
N VAL A 371 11.50 -13.23 -18.89
CA VAL A 371 10.65 -12.50 -17.98
C VAL A 371 11.45 -11.42 -17.26
N ARG A 372 11.02 -10.16 -17.40
CA ARG A 372 11.61 -8.98 -16.77
C ARG A 372 10.51 -7.99 -16.42
N LEU A 373 10.65 -7.30 -15.29
CA LEU A 373 9.78 -6.15 -14.99
C LEU A 373 9.95 -5.10 -16.08
N GLU A 374 8.87 -4.60 -16.61
CA GLU A 374 8.85 -3.43 -17.49
C GLU A 374 8.56 -2.18 -16.67
N SER A 375 7.44 -2.17 -15.95
CA SER A 375 7.02 -1.05 -15.11
C SER A 375 5.92 -1.46 -14.14
N VAL A 376 5.56 -0.53 -13.24
CA VAL A 376 4.30 -0.54 -12.49
C VAL A 376 3.48 0.65 -12.98
N TYR A 377 2.19 0.48 -13.15
CA TYR A 377 1.29 1.51 -13.66
C TYR A 377 0.12 1.71 -12.69
N PHE A 378 -0.38 2.93 -12.53
CA PHE A 378 -1.70 3.13 -11.95
C PHE A 378 -2.76 2.56 -12.90
N LEU A 379 -3.77 1.88 -12.37
CA LEU A 379 -4.78 1.19 -13.18
C LEU A 379 -5.61 2.17 -14.04
N ASP A 380 -5.86 3.38 -13.56
CA ASP A 380 -6.56 4.45 -14.30
C ASP A 380 -5.75 5.00 -15.49
N GLN A 381 -4.43 4.74 -15.52
CA GLN A 381 -3.51 5.08 -16.61
C GLN A 381 -3.11 3.86 -17.45
N TYR A 382 -3.50 2.65 -17.05
CA TYR A 382 -3.15 1.41 -17.74
C TYR A 382 -4.06 1.19 -18.97
N THR A 383 -3.46 0.91 -20.11
CA THR A 383 -4.19 0.83 -21.38
C THR A 383 -4.49 -0.61 -21.80
N GLN A 384 -5.48 -0.76 -22.71
CA GLN A 384 -5.80 -2.06 -23.32
C GLN A 384 -4.61 -2.63 -24.11
N GLU A 385 -3.81 -1.78 -24.76
CA GLU A 385 -2.63 -2.19 -25.50
C GLU A 385 -1.55 -2.76 -24.57
N GLN A 386 -1.36 -2.14 -23.39
CA GLN A 386 -0.46 -2.65 -22.36
C GLN A 386 -0.96 -3.99 -21.81
N ALA A 387 -2.26 -4.12 -21.51
CA ALA A 387 -2.83 -5.37 -21.05
C ALA A 387 -2.60 -6.52 -22.05
N ILE A 388 -2.78 -6.27 -23.36
CA ILE A 388 -2.52 -7.25 -24.42
C ILE A 388 -1.02 -7.59 -24.52
N ALA A 389 -0.13 -6.63 -24.28
CA ALA A 389 1.32 -6.81 -24.38
C ALA A 389 1.94 -7.48 -23.15
N HIS A 390 1.19 -7.65 -22.06
CA HIS A 390 1.70 -8.20 -20.81
C HIS A 390 2.28 -9.61 -20.99
N GLY A 391 3.43 -9.86 -20.40
CA GLY A 391 4.16 -11.13 -20.50
C GLY A 391 3.44 -12.35 -19.94
N ILE A 392 2.41 -12.13 -19.10
CA ILE A 392 1.60 -13.18 -18.46
C ILE A 392 0.90 -14.07 -19.49
N HIS A 393 0.53 -13.51 -20.66
CA HIS A 393 -0.13 -14.27 -21.73
C HIS A 393 0.72 -15.45 -22.24
N THR A 394 2.03 -15.39 -22.09
CA THR A 394 2.91 -16.52 -22.43
C THR A 394 2.63 -17.74 -21.57
N PHE A 395 2.27 -17.53 -20.29
CA PHE A 395 1.95 -18.61 -19.34
C PHE A 395 0.49 -19.06 -19.50
N LEU A 396 -0.45 -18.14 -19.68
CA LEU A 396 -1.86 -18.45 -19.88
C LEU A 396 -2.08 -19.31 -21.12
N ASN A 397 -1.44 -18.98 -22.25
CA ASN A 397 -1.52 -19.77 -23.48
C ASN A 397 -0.99 -21.22 -23.32
N GLN A 398 -0.04 -21.45 -22.37
CA GLN A 398 0.41 -22.81 -22.07
C GLN A 398 -0.57 -23.58 -21.18
N GLN A 399 -1.33 -22.88 -20.32
CA GLN A 399 -2.33 -23.49 -19.44
C GLN A 399 -3.59 -23.89 -20.21
N GLU A 400 -4.04 -23.14 -21.22
CA GLU A 400 -5.16 -23.49 -22.08
C GLU A 400 -5.02 -24.88 -22.74
N GLU A 401 -3.77 -25.33 -22.97
CA GLU A 401 -3.48 -26.69 -23.47
C GLU A 401 -3.79 -27.79 -22.44
N THR A 402 -3.95 -27.44 -21.14
CA THR A 402 -4.14 -28.38 -20.03
C THR A 402 -5.57 -28.43 -19.47
N GLU A 403 -6.54 -27.74 -20.06
CA GLU A 403 -7.95 -27.64 -19.63
C GLU A 403 -8.19 -26.99 -18.26
N GLU A 404 -7.22 -26.34 -17.64
CA GLU A 404 -7.45 -25.48 -16.47
C GLU A 404 -8.00 -24.14 -16.94
N VAL A 405 -9.22 -23.80 -16.48
CA VAL A 405 -9.86 -22.50 -16.76
C VAL A 405 -9.20 -21.47 -15.85
N THR A 406 -8.26 -20.71 -16.39
CA THR A 406 -7.71 -19.54 -15.74
C THR A 406 -8.48 -18.28 -16.17
N GLU A 407 -8.63 -17.32 -15.28
CA GLU A 407 -9.21 -16.04 -15.63
C GLU A 407 -8.31 -15.28 -16.61
N ASP A 408 -8.92 -14.63 -17.62
CA ASP A 408 -8.17 -13.88 -18.62
C ASP A 408 -7.55 -12.62 -18.03
N PHE A 409 -6.30 -12.32 -18.41
CA PHE A 409 -5.66 -11.05 -18.11
C PHE A 409 -6.10 -9.98 -19.13
N THR A 410 -7.06 -9.16 -18.75
CA THR A 410 -7.58 -8.06 -19.56
C THR A 410 -7.74 -6.79 -18.72
N LEU A 411 -7.66 -5.61 -19.35
CA LEU A 411 -7.92 -4.35 -18.65
C LEU A 411 -9.32 -4.36 -17.99
N MET A 412 -10.31 -4.92 -18.66
CA MET A 412 -11.68 -5.01 -18.12
C MET A 412 -11.74 -5.87 -16.86
N ASN A 413 -11.04 -7.02 -16.80
CA ASN A 413 -11.02 -7.87 -15.61
C ASN A 413 -10.28 -7.17 -14.45
N LEU A 414 -9.15 -6.51 -14.72
CA LEU A 414 -8.42 -5.74 -13.71
C LEU A 414 -9.31 -4.64 -13.09
N GLN A 415 -10.04 -3.88 -13.94
CA GLN A 415 -10.98 -2.86 -13.48
C GLN A 415 -12.17 -3.45 -12.71
N THR A 416 -12.68 -4.59 -13.15
CA THR A 416 -13.77 -5.28 -12.47
C THR A 416 -13.34 -5.76 -11.10
N TRP A 417 -12.19 -6.44 -10.99
CA TRP A 417 -11.66 -6.91 -9.71
C TRP A 417 -11.38 -5.76 -8.75
N ALA A 418 -10.77 -4.66 -9.23
CA ALA A 418 -10.55 -3.48 -8.41
C ALA A 418 -11.87 -2.91 -7.86
N ASN A 419 -12.87 -2.72 -8.72
CA ASN A 419 -14.17 -2.21 -8.32
C ASN A 419 -14.91 -3.14 -7.34
N ASP A 420 -14.92 -4.46 -7.64
CA ASP A 420 -15.64 -5.44 -6.82
C ASP A 420 -15.01 -5.63 -5.43
N VAL A 421 -13.68 -5.52 -5.34
CA VAL A 421 -12.94 -5.77 -4.10
C VAL A 421 -12.81 -4.50 -3.26
N LEU A 422 -12.44 -3.36 -3.86
CA LEU A 422 -12.18 -2.13 -3.13
C LEU A 422 -13.45 -1.28 -2.92
N GLY A 423 -14.44 -1.39 -3.83
CA GLY A 423 -15.73 -0.71 -3.70
C GLY A 423 -15.58 0.80 -3.52
N GLU A 424 -16.22 1.35 -2.50
CA GLU A 424 -16.19 2.78 -2.16
C GLU A 424 -14.81 3.29 -1.69
N TRP A 425 -13.90 2.39 -1.34
CA TRP A 425 -12.53 2.74 -0.95
C TRP A 425 -11.58 2.88 -2.13
N GLN A 426 -12.01 2.56 -3.35
CA GLN A 426 -11.19 2.80 -4.54
C GLN A 426 -11.14 4.29 -4.85
N ILE A 427 -9.93 4.83 -4.96
CA ILE A 427 -9.67 6.19 -5.42
C ILE A 427 -8.78 6.17 -6.67
N GLN A 428 -8.92 7.18 -7.54
CA GLN A 428 -8.10 7.28 -8.73
C GLN A 428 -6.79 8.03 -8.41
N SER A 429 -5.71 7.67 -9.13
CA SER A 429 -4.43 8.33 -8.92
C SER A 429 -4.50 9.85 -9.17
N GLN A 430 -5.29 10.28 -10.14
CA GLN A 430 -5.49 11.68 -10.47
C GLN A 430 -6.22 12.46 -9.35
N GLU A 431 -7.09 11.82 -8.58
CA GLU A 431 -7.78 12.48 -7.46
C GLU A 431 -6.84 12.82 -6.30
N VAL A 432 -5.71 12.11 -6.21
CA VAL A 432 -4.73 12.26 -5.13
C VAL A 432 -3.56 13.15 -5.54
N PHE A 433 -3.11 13.04 -6.80
CA PHE A 433 -1.82 13.59 -7.24
C PHE A 433 -1.93 14.81 -8.19
N ASP A 434 -3.13 15.14 -8.72
CA ASP A 434 -3.39 16.33 -9.51
C ASP A 434 -3.89 17.50 -8.64
#